data_9679410e3ac10cec4664800399710b80
#
_entry.id   9679410e3ac10cec4664800399710b80
#
_cell.length_a   1.000
_cell.length_b   1.000
_cell.length_c   1.000
_cell.angle_alpha   90.00
_cell.angle_beta   90.00
_cell.angle_gamma   90.00
#
_symmetry.space_group_name_H-M   'P 1'
#
loop_
_entity.id
_entity.type
_entity.pdbx_description
1 polymer ?
#
loop_
_entity_poly.entity_id
_entity_poly.type
_entity_poly.pdbx_seq_one_letter_code
_entity_poly.pdbx_strand_id
1 'polypeptide(L)'
;MKITYHGHSVLSLIMNDGQKLLFDPFITGNSLTDLTPEKVQTDWILVTHGHSDHIGDMLPIAKRNDATIISIVEICNFAEKNGVNKTHGMNIGGSFDFPFGQVTMVHAQHSSGYEVEGQMLYMGEAAGFILQAEGKTIYHAGDTSYFGDMAFLGENFDIDLAFLPIGDNFTMGPHDAVIAAKLLKAKQVVPIHYNTFPVINQDPEAFITLLPKNIGKVMHVGETIEL
;
A
#
# COMPACT_ATOMS: atom_id res chain seq x y z
N MET A 1 11.51 -13.05 -1.68
CA MET A 1 10.53 -12.55 -0.67
C MET A 1 9.17 -13.17 -0.89
N LYS A 2 8.35 -13.24 0.18
CA LYS A 2 6.95 -13.72 0.12
C LYS A 2 6.01 -12.55 0.36
N ILE A 3 4.98 -12.42 -0.48
CA ILE A 3 3.98 -11.35 -0.40
C ILE A 3 2.61 -11.98 -0.23
N THR A 4 1.88 -11.56 0.81
CA THR A 4 0.52 -12.05 1.08
C THR A 4 -0.47 -10.88 1.01
N TYR A 5 -1.59 -11.09 0.32
CA TYR A 5 -2.69 -10.13 0.25
C TYR A 5 -3.73 -10.44 1.33
N HIS A 6 -4.16 -9.42 2.08
CA HIS A 6 -5.07 -9.57 3.21
C HIS A 6 -6.40 -8.83 3.05
N GLY A 7 -6.73 -8.45 1.81
CA GLY A 7 -7.93 -7.67 1.50
C GLY A 7 -7.70 -6.16 1.54
N HIS A 8 -8.51 -5.42 0.80
CA HIS A 8 -8.42 -3.98 0.62
C HIS A 8 -7.06 -3.55 0.05
N SER A 9 -6.24 -2.82 0.81
CA SER A 9 -4.87 -2.43 0.46
C SER A 9 -3.82 -3.08 1.37
N VAL A 10 -4.23 -4.03 2.21
CA VAL A 10 -3.36 -4.65 3.22
C VAL A 10 -2.48 -5.71 2.59
N LEU A 11 -1.17 -5.52 2.67
CA LEU A 11 -0.16 -6.49 2.25
C LEU A 11 0.80 -6.80 3.39
N SER A 12 1.18 -8.05 3.54
CA SER A 12 2.34 -8.42 4.35
C SER A 12 3.45 -8.99 3.48
N LEU A 13 4.70 -8.64 3.82
CA LEU A 13 5.89 -9.17 3.16
C LEU A 13 6.77 -9.86 4.19
N ILE A 14 7.33 -11.01 3.81
CA ILE A 14 8.38 -11.68 4.57
C ILE A 14 9.62 -11.75 3.67
N MET A 15 10.67 -11.08 4.12
CA MET A 15 11.95 -11.06 3.44
C MET A 15 12.71 -12.37 3.66
N ASN A 16 13.69 -12.68 2.80
CA ASN A 16 14.47 -13.91 2.90
C ASN A 16 15.29 -14.00 4.20
N ASP A 17 15.65 -12.86 4.79
CA ASP A 17 16.32 -12.76 6.09
C ASP A 17 15.37 -12.84 7.30
N GLY A 18 14.06 -12.94 7.03
CA GLY A 18 13.00 -13.06 8.05
C GLY A 18 12.37 -11.75 8.50
N GLN A 19 12.84 -10.59 8.03
CA GLN A 19 12.18 -9.31 8.32
C GLN A 19 10.77 -9.26 7.74
N LYS A 20 9.85 -8.66 8.50
CA LYS A 20 8.42 -8.60 8.18
C LYS A 20 7.95 -7.16 8.00
N LEU A 21 7.31 -6.91 6.88
CA LEU A 21 6.70 -5.63 6.54
C LEU A 21 5.18 -5.77 6.45
N LEU A 22 4.46 -4.73 6.84
CA LEU A 22 3.01 -4.63 6.71
C LEU A 22 2.65 -3.29 6.06
N PHE A 23 1.86 -3.32 5.01
CA PHE A 23 1.35 -2.11 4.33
C PHE A 23 -0.10 -1.87 4.72
N ASP A 24 -0.43 -0.59 4.97
CA ASP A 24 -1.78 -0.06 5.16
C ASP A 24 -2.66 -0.96 6.06
N PRO A 25 -2.37 -1.09 7.36
CA PRO A 25 -2.91 -2.12 8.24
C PRO A 25 -4.38 -1.89 8.62
N PHE A 26 -5.26 -1.78 7.64
CA PHE A 26 -6.71 -1.73 7.82
C PHE A 26 -7.24 -3.14 8.10
N ILE A 27 -7.28 -3.53 9.37
CA ILE A 27 -7.72 -4.86 9.80
C ILE A 27 -9.08 -4.75 10.51
N THR A 28 -9.16 -3.95 11.57
CA THR A 28 -10.45 -3.67 12.23
C THR A 28 -11.39 -2.93 11.29
N GLY A 29 -12.57 -3.50 11.02
CA GLY A 29 -13.53 -2.94 10.07
C GLY A 29 -13.38 -3.40 8.62
N ASN A 30 -12.30 -4.11 8.28
CA ASN A 30 -12.14 -4.74 6.97
C ASN A 30 -12.88 -6.08 6.94
N SER A 31 -13.99 -6.13 6.20
CA SER A 31 -14.84 -7.32 6.12
C SER A 31 -14.20 -8.50 5.37
N LEU A 32 -13.11 -8.26 4.63
CA LEU A 32 -12.45 -9.27 3.80
C LEU A 32 -11.23 -9.89 4.47
N THR A 33 -10.62 -9.20 5.46
CA THR A 33 -9.31 -9.61 5.98
C THR A 33 -9.33 -10.94 6.71
N ASP A 34 -8.27 -11.71 6.54
CA ASP A 34 -7.94 -12.93 7.30
C ASP A 34 -7.08 -12.65 8.55
N LEU A 35 -6.70 -11.38 8.78
CA LEU A 35 -5.88 -10.96 9.90
C LEU A 35 -6.70 -10.63 11.15
N THR A 36 -6.02 -10.68 12.29
CA THR A 36 -6.48 -10.18 13.57
C THR A 36 -5.39 -9.26 14.14
N PRO A 37 -5.68 -8.00 14.49
CA PRO A 37 -4.65 -7.04 14.88
C PRO A 37 -3.72 -7.56 15.98
N GLU A 38 -4.25 -8.27 16.97
CA GLU A 38 -3.51 -8.80 18.12
C GLU A 38 -2.51 -9.92 17.74
N LYS A 39 -2.71 -10.57 16.59
CA LYS A 39 -1.87 -11.69 16.11
C LYS A 39 -0.82 -11.27 15.11
N VAL A 40 -0.94 -10.09 14.55
CA VAL A 40 0.02 -9.58 13.54
C VAL A 40 1.40 -9.46 14.18
N GLN A 41 2.40 -10.00 13.48
CA GLN A 41 3.82 -9.86 13.82
C GLN A 41 4.52 -9.15 12.67
N THR A 42 5.09 -7.98 12.94
CA THR A 42 5.77 -7.17 11.93
C THR A 42 6.89 -6.35 12.55
N ASP A 43 7.94 -6.07 11.78
CA ASP A 43 9.06 -5.21 12.16
C ASP A 43 8.87 -3.78 11.63
N TRP A 44 8.18 -3.67 10.48
CA TRP A 44 8.01 -2.44 9.74
C TRP A 44 6.56 -2.27 9.29
N ILE A 45 6.02 -1.05 9.40
CA ILE A 45 4.69 -0.70 8.93
C ILE A 45 4.82 0.47 7.97
N LEU A 46 4.41 0.27 6.72
CA LEU A 46 4.37 1.32 5.70
C LEU A 46 2.93 1.81 5.54
N VAL A 47 2.70 3.11 5.70
CA VAL A 47 1.36 3.70 5.57
C VAL A 47 1.38 4.74 4.46
N THR A 48 0.51 4.53 3.46
CA THR A 48 0.48 5.34 2.25
C THR A 48 -0.11 6.72 2.48
N HIS A 49 -1.21 6.80 3.24
CA HIS A 49 -1.90 8.07 3.52
C HIS A 49 -2.82 7.97 4.75
N GLY A 50 -3.45 9.10 5.11
CA GLY A 50 -4.11 9.28 6.39
C GLY A 50 -5.55 8.76 6.51
N HIS A 51 -6.16 8.18 5.49
CA HIS A 51 -7.54 7.68 5.63
C HIS A 51 -7.63 6.49 6.58
N SER A 52 -8.77 6.35 7.24
CA SER A 52 -9.01 5.35 8.28
C SER A 52 -8.86 3.90 7.78
N ASP A 53 -9.17 3.66 6.51
CA ASP A 53 -9.03 2.38 5.84
C ASP A 53 -7.60 2.08 5.32
N HIS A 54 -6.62 2.90 5.71
CA HIS A 54 -5.18 2.70 5.48
C HIS A 54 -4.37 2.81 6.78
N ILE A 55 -4.58 3.88 7.59
CA ILE A 55 -3.98 3.99 8.93
C ILE A 55 -4.40 2.79 9.80
N GLY A 56 -5.69 2.44 9.80
CA GLY A 56 -6.25 1.28 10.47
C GLY A 56 -5.70 1.05 11.87
N ASP A 57 -5.14 -0.14 12.08
CA ASP A 57 -4.58 -0.59 13.35
C ASP A 57 -3.07 -0.32 13.49
N MET A 58 -2.50 0.63 12.72
CA MET A 58 -1.05 0.89 12.76
C MET A 58 -0.52 1.17 14.18
N LEU A 59 -1.25 1.97 14.99
CA LEU A 59 -0.80 2.35 16.32
C LEU A 59 -0.72 1.17 17.29
N PRO A 60 -1.79 0.37 17.51
CA PRO A 60 -1.72 -0.77 18.41
C PRO A 60 -0.75 -1.84 17.91
N ILE A 61 -0.64 -2.07 16.61
CA ILE A 61 0.30 -3.04 16.04
C ILE A 61 1.75 -2.57 16.27
N ALA A 62 2.07 -1.31 15.93
CA ALA A 62 3.41 -0.74 16.12
C ALA A 62 3.86 -0.83 17.58
N LYS A 63 3.02 -0.41 18.52
CA LYS A 63 3.33 -0.45 19.96
C LYS A 63 3.59 -1.86 20.48
N ARG A 64 2.77 -2.83 20.08
CA ARG A 64 2.90 -4.22 20.54
C ARG A 64 4.14 -4.91 19.99
N ASN A 65 4.49 -4.64 18.72
CA ASN A 65 5.61 -5.26 18.04
C ASN A 65 6.92 -4.47 18.19
N ASP A 66 6.89 -3.29 18.80
CA ASP A 66 8.01 -2.33 18.76
C ASP A 66 8.46 -2.04 17.32
N ALA A 67 7.50 -2.05 16.38
CA ALA A 67 7.71 -1.90 14.96
C ALA A 67 7.94 -0.43 14.58
N THR A 68 8.72 -0.21 13.53
CA THR A 68 8.95 1.14 12.98
C THR A 68 7.87 1.47 11.96
N ILE A 69 7.19 2.61 12.13
CA ILE A 69 6.28 3.16 11.12
C ILE A 69 7.09 3.98 10.12
N ILE A 70 6.93 3.69 8.83
CA ILE A 70 7.48 4.42 7.71
C ILE A 70 6.31 5.10 6.98
N SER A 71 6.31 6.42 6.92
CA SER A 71 5.25 7.18 6.24
C SER A 71 5.69 8.61 5.99
N ILE A 72 4.79 9.43 5.47
CA ILE A 72 5.00 10.88 5.39
C ILE A 72 5.14 11.46 6.80
N VAL A 73 5.91 12.54 6.93
CA VAL A 73 6.28 13.15 8.22
C VAL A 73 5.06 13.41 9.12
N GLU A 74 3.94 13.86 8.57
CA GLU A 74 2.72 14.17 9.33
C GLU A 74 2.12 12.93 10.01
N ILE A 75 2.09 11.79 9.32
CA ILE A 75 1.62 10.51 9.88
C ILE A 75 2.59 10.02 10.96
N CYS A 76 3.89 10.13 10.72
CA CYS A 76 4.91 9.78 11.72
C CYS A 76 4.77 10.63 12.98
N ASN A 77 4.63 11.95 12.84
CA ASN A 77 4.39 12.87 13.97
C ASN A 77 3.09 12.53 14.73
N PHE A 78 2.04 12.15 14.00
CA PHE A 78 0.79 11.68 14.63
C PHE A 78 1.03 10.40 15.43
N ALA A 79 1.75 9.44 14.87
CA ALA A 79 2.06 8.19 15.54
C ALA A 79 2.90 8.41 16.83
N GLU A 80 3.92 9.26 16.77
CA GLU A 80 4.75 9.64 17.93
C GLU A 80 3.94 10.28 19.05
N LYS A 81 3.08 11.25 18.71
CA LYS A 81 2.15 11.89 19.66
C LYS A 81 1.20 10.88 20.31
N ASN A 82 0.90 9.78 19.62
CA ASN A 82 0.09 8.69 20.13
C ASN A 82 0.92 7.55 20.77
N GLY A 83 2.20 7.79 21.07
CA GLY A 83 3.05 6.89 21.88
C GLY A 83 3.68 5.75 21.08
N VAL A 84 3.88 5.88 19.80
CA VAL A 84 4.75 5.01 19.01
C VAL A 84 6.20 5.49 19.18
N ASN A 85 7.11 4.58 19.52
CA ASN A 85 8.51 4.92 19.82
C ASN A 85 9.41 5.00 18.58
N LYS A 86 9.03 4.30 17.50
CA LYS A 86 9.87 4.16 16.30
C LYS A 86 9.10 4.62 15.08
N THR A 87 9.57 5.69 14.45
CA THR A 87 9.06 6.18 13.19
C THR A 87 10.22 6.57 12.26
N HIS A 88 9.96 6.52 10.96
CA HIS A 88 10.84 7.08 9.94
C HIS A 88 10.01 7.93 8.98
N GLY A 89 10.04 9.25 9.22
CA GLY A 89 9.33 10.21 8.39
C GLY A 89 10.03 10.43 7.06
N MET A 90 9.31 10.21 5.98
CA MET A 90 9.75 10.49 4.60
C MET A 90 8.94 11.64 3.99
N ASN A 91 9.28 12.04 2.78
CA ASN A 91 8.44 12.88 1.95
C ASN A 91 8.50 12.42 0.49
N ILE A 92 7.52 12.84 -0.30
CA ILE A 92 7.41 12.49 -1.73
C ILE A 92 8.70 12.87 -2.47
N GLY A 93 9.21 11.93 -3.26
CA GLY A 93 10.49 12.04 -3.97
C GLY A 93 11.71 11.58 -3.16
N GLY A 94 11.55 11.34 -1.84
CA GLY A 94 12.61 10.85 -0.98
C GLY A 94 12.79 9.33 -1.09
N SER A 95 14.05 8.87 -0.99
CA SER A 95 14.41 7.45 -0.89
C SER A 95 15.29 7.23 0.33
N PHE A 96 15.18 6.06 0.95
CA PHE A 96 16.00 5.68 2.09
C PHE A 96 16.32 4.18 2.04
N ASP A 97 17.56 3.82 2.42
CA ASP A 97 18.01 2.44 2.50
C ASP A 97 17.75 1.88 3.89
N PHE A 98 16.74 1.00 3.98
CA PHE A 98 16.42 0.24 5.20
C PHE A 98 17.14 -1.11 5.19
N PRO A 99 17.25 -1.80 6.34
CA PRO A 99 17.87 -3.14 6.39
C PRO A 99 17.24 -4.15 5.42
N PHE A 100 15.95 -4.02 5.10
CA PHE A 100 15.21 -4.91 4.21
C PHE A 100 15.26 -4.50 2.72
N GLY A 101 15.75 -3.31 2.39
CA GLY A 101 15.79 -2.78 1.03
C GLY A 101 15.60 -1.28 0.97
N GLN A 102 15.61 -0.71 -0.23
CA GLN A 102 15.37 0.71 -0.45
C GLN A 102 13.87 0.98 -0.62
N VAL A 103 13.37 1.98 0.08
CA VAL A 103 12.02 2.51 -0.09
C VAL A 103 12.11 3.91 -0.71
N THR A 104 11.38 4.13 -1.79
CA THR A 104 11.15 5.45 -2.37
C THR A 104 9.69 5.82 -2.17
N MET A 105 9.41 6.97 -1.53
CA MET A 105 8.07 7.51 -1.43
C MET A 105 7.74 8.30 -2.69
N VAL A 106 6.67 7.93 -3.37
CA VAL A 106 6.24 8.55 -4.63
C VAL A 106 4.86 9.18 -4.49
N HIS A 107 4.55 10.14 -5.35
CA HIS A 107 3.26 10.83 -5.34
C HIS A 107 2.09 9.86 -5.58
N ALA A 108 0.97 10.10 -4.87
CA ALA A 108 -0.34 9.56 -5.17
C ALA A 108 -1.34 10.72 -5.28
N GLN A 109 -2.17 10.71 -6.32
CA GLN A 109 -3.15 11.78 -6.53
C GLN A 109 -4.44 11.47 -5.77
N HIS A 110 -4.43 11.77 -4.47
CA HIS A 110 -5.50 11.50 -3.53
C HIS A 110 -5.45 12.49 -2.36
N SER A 111 -6.45 12.46 -1.49
CA SER A 111 -6.44 13.21 -0.23
C SER A 111 -5.84 12.39 0.91
N SER A 112 -5.52 13.05 2.02
CA SER A 112 -4.93 12.39 3.18
C SER A 112 -5.40 13.10 4.46
N GLY A 113 -6.57 12.73 4.95
CA GLY A 113 -7.16 13.26 6.16
C GLY A 113 -7.57 12.14 7.11
N TYR A 114 -7.51 12.41 8.41
CA TYR A 114 -7.94 11.47 9.45
C TYR A 114 -8.86 12.16 10.45
N GLU A 115 -10.03 11.59 10.68
CA GLU A 115 -11.00 12.16 11.62
C GLU A 115 -10.71 11.67 13.05
N VAL A 116 -10.52 12.61 13.96
CA VAL A 116 -10.36 12.37 15.40
C VAL A 116 -11.32 13.27 16.15
N GLU A 117 -12.22 12.68 16.94
CA GLU A 117 -13.20 13.41 17.77
C GLU A 117 -14.01 14.46 16.98
N GLY A 118 -14.39 14.11 15.74
CA GLY A 118 -15.16 15.00 14.86
C GLY A 118 -14.34 16.11 14.18
N GLN A 119 -13.03 16.09 14.29
CA GLN A 119 -12.13 17.02 13.62
C GLN A 119 -11.30 16.30 12.57
N MET A 120 -11.29 16.85 11.35
CA MET A 120 -10.45 16.35 10.27
C MET A 120 -9.01 16.87 10.47
N LEU A 121 -8.08 15.96 10.72
CA LEU A 121 -6.65 16.25 10.77
C LEU A 121 -6.02 16.13 9.38
N TYR A 122 -5.18 17.08 9.01
CA TYR A 122 -4.32 16.96 7.85
C TYR A 122 -3.19 15.98 8.16
N MET A 123 -3.06 14.95 7.32
CA MET A 123 -2.10 13.86 7.52
C MET A 123 -0.97 13.82 6.47
N GLY A 124 -0.65 14.98 5.91
CA GLY A 124 0.31 15.10 4.82
C GLY A 124 -0.32 14.81 3.45
N GLU A 125 0.52 14.73 2.42
CA GLU A 125 0.10 14.34 1.08
C GLU A 125 -0.02 12.82 0.98
N ALA A 126 -0.94 12.35 0.12
CA ALA A 126 -1.05 10.93 -0.18
C ALA A 126 0.15 10.45 -0.99
N ALA A 127 0.62 9.26 -0.70
CA ALA A 127 1.80 8.67 -1.32
C ALA A 127 1.60 7.20 -1.70
N GLY A 128 2.39 6.74 -2.64
CA GLY A 128 2.67 5.34 -2.88
C GLY A 128 4.11 5.01 -2.49
N PHE A 129 4.46 3.74 -2.54
CA PHE A 129 5.80 3.25 -2.24
C PHE A 129 6.37 2.43 -3.39
N ILE A 130 7.61 2.72 -3.79
CA ILE A 130 8.45 1.80 -4.54
C ILE A 130 9.39 1.12 -3.55
N LEU A 131 9.28 -0.19 -3.42
CA LEU A 131 10.19 -1.02 -2.64
C LEU A 131 11.14 -1.77 -3.58
N GLN A 132 12.44 -1.52 -3.46
CA GLN A 132 13.49 -2.25 -4.16
C GLN A 132 14.24 -3.13 -3.16
N ALA A 133 14.03 -4.44 -3.23
CA ALA A 133 14.58 -5.41 -2.30
C ALA A 133 14.79 -6.76 -2.96
N GLU A 134 15.87 -7.45 -2.61
CA GLU A 134 16.18 -8.81 -3.10
C GLU A 134 16.21 -8.94 -4.64
N GLY A 135 16.60 -7.85 -5.33
CA GLY A 135 16.67 -7.78 -6.80
C GLY A 135 15.28 -7.64 -7.46
N LYS A 136 14.25 -7.29 -6.71
CA LYS A 136 12.88 -7.05 -7.18
C LYS A 136 12.44 -5.64 -6.87
N THR A 137 11.53 -5.12 -7.70
CA THR A 137 10.88 -3.83 -7.52
C THR A 137 9.37 -4.01 -7.41
N ILE A 138 8.81 -3.55 -6.28
CA ILE A 138 7.37 -3.58 -6.00
C ILE A 138 6.86 -2.16 -5.93
N TYR A 139 5.74 -1.87 -6.59
CA TYR A 139 5.01 -0.63 -6.45
C TYR A 139 3.69 -0.87 -5.73
N HIS A 140 3.51 -0.27 -4.55
CA HIS A 140 2.23 -0.14 -3.88
C HIS A 140 1.71 1.26 -4.13
N ALA A 141 0.65 1.38 -4.92
CA ALA A 141 0.17 2.69 -5.36
C ALA A 141 -0.49 3.51 -4.24
N GLY A 142 -0.96 2.83 -3.17
CA GLY A 142 -1.92 3.43 -2.24
C GLY A 142 -3.21 3.77 -2.96
N ASP A 143 -3.92 4.76 -2.45
CA ASP A 143 -5.10 5.31 -3.12
C ASP A 143 -4.69 6.42 -4.07
N THR A 144 -5.14 6.32 -5.31
CA THR A 144 -4.77 7.28 -6.34
C THR A 144 -5.71 7.23 -7.54
N SER A 145 -5.85 8.36 -8.26
CA SER A 145 -6.21 8.37 -9.67
C SER A 145 -4.99 7.97 -10.50
N TYR A 146 -5.14 7.73 -11.82
CA TYR A 146 -3.96 7.72 -12.69
C TYR A 146 -3.49 9.17 -12.94
N PHE A 147 -2.18 9.34 -13.10
CA PHE A 147 -1.57 10.65 -13.38
C PHE A 147 -0.35 10.50 -14.29
N GLY A 148 0.01 11.58 -14.98
CA GLY A 148 1.03 11.54 -16.03
C GLY A 148 2.39 11.05 -15.56
N ASP A 149 2.79 11.40 -14.34
CA ASP A 149 4.12 11.06 -13.80
C ASP A 149 4.29 9.56 -13.50
N MET A 150 3.22 8.76 -13.53
CA MET A 150 3.34 7.29 -13.53
C MET A 150 4.21 6.79 -14.71
N ALA A 151 4.25 7.52 -15.82
CA ALA A 151 5.14 7.20 -16.94
C ALA A 151 6.63 7.31 -16.55
N PHE A 152 7.00 8.33 -15.76
CA PHE A 152 8.36 8.47 -15.26
C PHE A 152 8.71 7.37 -14.25
N LEU A 153 7.76 6.91 -13.43
CA LEU A 153 7.98 5.75 -12.58
C LEU A 153 8.28 4.51 -13.43
N GLY A 154 7.49 4.26 -14.49
CA GLY A 154 7.70 3.14 -15.41
C GLY A 154 8.95 3.26 -16.29
N GLU A 155 9.55 4.45 -16.42
CA GLU A 155 10.81 4.66 -17.14
C GLU A 155 12.05 4.50 -16.25
N ASN A 156 11.92 4.81 -14.95
CA ASN A 156 13.04 4.82 -14.02
C ASN A 156 13.11 3.59 -13.11
N PHE A 157 11.99 2.87 -12.95
CA PHE A 157 11.93 1.65 -12.13
C PHE A 157 11.51 0.46 -12.99
N ASP A 158 12.27 -0.64 -12.93
CA ASP A 158 11.89 -1.91 -13.57
C ASP A 158 10.91 -2.66 -12.67
N ILE A 159 9.63 -2.23 -12.66
CA ILE A 159 8.61 -2.69 -11.74
C ILE A 159 8.22 -4.15 -12.03
N ASP A 160 8.59 -5.06 -11.12
CA ASP A 160 8.23 -6.46 -11.22
C ASP A 160 6.75 -6.69 -10.89
N LEU A 161 6.23 -5.99 -9.86
CA LEU A 161 4.86 -6.13 -9.37
C LEU A 161 4.29 -4.79 -8.94
N ALA A 162 3.10 -4.44 -9.47
CA ALA A 162 2.35 -3.26 -9.07
C ALA A 162 1.01 -3.64 -8.43
N PHE A 163 0.71 -3.09 -7.27
CA PHE A 163 -0.60 -3.15 -6.62
C PHE A 163 -1.35 -1.86 -6.92
N LEU A 164 -2.46 -1.97 -7.67
CA LEU A 164 -3.23 -0.83 -8.16
C LEU A 164 -4.67 -0.86 -7.65
N PRO A 165 -5.20 0.25 -7.09
CA PRO A 165 -6.58 0.32 -6.67
C PRO A 165 -7.50 0.30 -7.90
N ILE A 166 -8.64 -0.42 -7.79
CA ILE A 166 -9.65 -0.53 -8.86
C ILE A 166 -11.07 -0.22 -8.37
N GLY A 167 -11.23 0.25 -7.13
CA GLY A 167 -12.54 0.39 -6.47
C GLY A 167 -13.48 1.40 -7.12
N ASP A 168 -12.97 2.31 -7.97
CA ASP A 168 -13.72 3.45 -8.49
C ASP A 168 -14.16 4.41 -7.38
N ASN A 169 -15.07 5.33 -7.62
CA ASN A 169 -15.60 6.32 -6.70
C ASN A 169 -14.56 7.09 -5.86
N PHE A 170 -13.67 6.42 -5.15
CA PHE A 170 -12.61 7.03 -4.33
C PHE A 170 -11.23 6.96 -4.99
N THR A 171 -11.01 6.00 -5.86
CA THR A 171 -9.72 5.74 -6.54
C THR A 171 -9.92 5.57 -8.04
N MET A 172 -8.94 5.02 -8.73
CA MET A 172 -9.11 4.55 -10.11
C MET A 172 -10.21 3.50 -10.17
N GLY A 173 -11.01 3.54 -11.25
CA GLY A 173 -11.80 2.39 -11.66
C GLY A 173 -10.98 1.41 -12.54
N PRO A 174 -11.56 0.26 -12.91
CA PRO A 174 -10.85 -0.77 -13.70
C PRO A 174 -10.24 -0.25 -15.01
N HIS A 175 -10.93 0.62 -15.73
CA HIS A 175 -10.42 1.19 -16.99
C HIS A 175 -9.25 2.14 -16.79
N ASP A 176 -9.29 2.97 -15.76
CA ASP A 176 -8.23 3.90 -15.39
C ASP A 176 -6.99 3.16 -14.89
N ALA A 177 -7.18 2.08 -14.13
CA ALA A 177 -6.09 1.22 -13.68
C ALA A 177 -5.37 0.52 -14.84
N VAL A 178 -6.05 0.24 -15.97
CA VAL A 178 -5.40 -0.23 -17.21
C VAL A 178 -4.47 0.84 -17.79
N ILE A 179 -4.88 2.13 -17.74
CA ILE A 179 -4.03 3.25 -18.18
C ILE A 179 -2.79 3.34 -17.27
N ALA A 180 -3.00 3.31 -15.95
CA ALA A 180 -1.92 3.32 -14.97
C ALA A 180 -0.93 2.16 -15.20
N ALA A 181 -1.43 0.94 -15.38
CA ALA A 181 -0.60 -0.24 -15.66
C ALA A 181 0.29 -0.07 -16.91
N LYS A 182 -0.26 0.56 -17.97
CA LYS A 182 0.50 0.86 -19.20
C LYS A 182 1.58 1.91 -18.97
N LEU A 183 1.29 2.97 -18.20
CA LEU A 183 2.26 4.01 -17.86
C LEU A 183 3.40 3.45 -17.00
N LEU A 184 3.07 2.63 -16.02
CA LEU A 184 4.02 2.00 -15.10
C LEU A 184 4.89 0.92 -15.75
N LYS A 185 4.47 0.37 -16.89
CA LYS A 185 5.15 -0.75 -17.58
C LYS A 185 5.43 -1.95 -16.66
N ALA A 186 4.62 -2.14 -15.62
CA ALA A 186 4.79 -3.20 -14.65
C ALA A 186 4.69 -4.59 -15.31
N LYS A 187 5.57 -5.51 -14.91
CA LYS A 187 5.59 -6.88 -15.43
C LYS A 187 4.37 -7.69 -14.97
N GLN A 188 3.90 -7.39 -13.76
CA GLN A 188 2.68 -7.97 -13.20
C GLN A 188 1.87 -6.89 -12.45
N VAL A 189 0.54 -6.97 -12.52
CA VAL A 189 -0.39 -6.05 -11.86
C VAL A 189 -1.39 -6.85 -11.03
N VAL A 190 -1.54 -6.49 -9.77
CA VAL A 190 -2.52 -7.05 -8.84
C VAL A 190 -3.52 -5.96 -8.45
N PRO A 191 -4.83 -6.17 -8.66
CA PRO A 191 -5.85 -5.25 -8.19
C PRO A 191 -5.98 -5.27 -6.67
N ILE A 192 -6.15 -4.09 -6.08
CA ILE A 192 -6.42 -3.87 -4.66
C ILE A 192 -7.57 -2.87 -4.48
N HIS A 193 -7.95 -2.57 -3.23
CA HIS A 193 -8.93 -1.55 -2.85
C HIS A 193 -10.29 -1.74 -3.54
N TYR A 194 -10.88 -2.94 -3.44
CA TYR A 194 -12.19 -3.27 -3.98
C TYR A 194 -12.98 -4.21 -3.05
N ASN A 195 -14.28 -4.25 -3.20
CA ASN A 195 -15.24 -5.15 -2.51
C ASN A 195 -15.30 -5.06 -0.98
N THR A 196 -14.56 -4.17 -0.33
CA THR A 196 -14.62 -3.96 1.12
C THR A 196 -15.86 -3.18 1.53
N PHE A 197 -16.28 -2.24 0.69
CA PHE A 197 -17.49 -1.43 0.86
C PHE A 197 -18.40 -1.55 -0.37
N PRO A 198 -19.73 -1.44 -0.23
CA PRO A 198 -20.65 -1.60 -1.38
C PRO A 198 -20.34 -0.64 -2.55
N VAL A 199 -19.88 0.58 -2.26
CA VAL A 199 -19.59 1.62 -3.27
C VAL A 199 -18.33 1.34 -4.09
N ILE A 200 -17.45 0.45 -3.63
CA ILE A 200 -16.22 0.04 -4.32
C ILE A 200 -16.29 -1.42 -4.82
N ASN A 201 -17.49 -1.93 -5.06
CA ASN A 201 -17.64 -3.28 -5.59
C ASN A 201 -17.18 -3.33 -7.04
N GLN A 202 -16.20 -4.19 -7.33
CA GLN A 202 -15.64 -4.44 -8.65
C GLN A 202 -15.41 -5.93 -8.89
N ASP A 203 -15.35 -6.33 -10.14
CA ASP A 203 -14.96 -7.68 -10.55
C ASP A 203 -13.45 -7.69 -10.93
N PRO A 204 -12.57 -8.21 -10.07
CA PRO A 204 -11.13 -8.23 -10.34
C PRO A 204 -10.77 -9.18 -11.49
N GLU A 205 -11.56 -10.24 -11.73
CA GLU A 205 -11.33 -11.14 -12.85
C GLU A 205 -11.66 -10.45 -14.18
N ALA A 206 -12.75 -9.68 -14.24
CA ALA A 206 -13.04 -8.85 -15.40
C ALA A 206 -11.94 -7.81 -15.63
N PHE A 207 -11.42 -7.16 -14.57
CA PHE A 207 -10.33 -6.19 -14.68
C PHE A 207 -9.09 -6.79 -15.35
N ILE A 208 -8.60 -7.95 -14.89
CA ILE A 208 -7.38 -8.53 -15.45
C ILE A 208 -7.53 -8.93 -16.95
N THR A 209 -8.75 -9.14 -17.43
CA THR A 209 -8.98 -9.38 -18.87
C THR A 209 -8.77 -8.13 -19.74
N LEU A 210 -8.82 -6.94 -19.15
CA LEU A 210 -8.56 -5.66 -19.84
C LEU A 210 -7.06 -5.39 -20.00
N LEU A 211 -6.23 -6.06 -19.23
CA LEU A 211 -4.77 -5.93 -19.27
C LEU A 211 -4.18 -6.77 -20.42
N PRO A 212 -2.96 -6.45 -20.91
CA PRO A 212 -2.23 -7.35 -21.78
C PRO A 212 -2.11 -8.75 -21.17
N LYS A 213 -2.08 -9.74 -22.04
CA LYS A 213 -2.07 -11.15 -21.63
C LYS A 213 -0.91 -11.45 -20.68
N ASN A 214 -1.20 -12.16 -19.58
CA ASN A 214 -0.27 -12.60 -18.54
C ASN A 214 0.30 -11.48 -17.62
N ILE A 215 -0.19 -10.25 -17.71
CA ILE A 215 0.23 -9.16 -16.81
C ILE A 215 -0.65 -9.10 -15.56
N GLY A 216 -1.97 -9.28 -15.72
CA GLY A 216 -2.91 -9.24 -14.61
C GLY A 216 -2.88 -10.52 -13.76
N LYS A 217 -2.93 -10.36 -12.45
CA LYS A 217 -3.11 -11.45 -11.49
C LYS A 217 -4.07 -11.03 -10.39
N VAL A 218 -5.13 -11.80 -10.17
CA VAL A 218 -5.96 -11.66 -8.97
C VAL A 218 -5.31 -12.45 -7.84
N MET A 219 -5.14 -11.83 -6.68
CA MET A 219 -4.77 -12.53 -5.46
C MET A 219 -5.99 -12.66 -4.55
N HIS A 220 -6.24 -13.86 -4.04
CA HIS A 220 -7.25 -14.08 -3.03
C HIS A 220 -6.72 -13.72 -1.64
N VAL A 221 -7.64 -13.36 -0.73
CA VAL A 221 -7.26 -13.08 0.66
C VAL A 221 -6.57 -14.30 1.29
N GLY A 222 -5.42 -14.08 1.91
CA GLY A 222 -4.54 -15.12 2.43
C GLY A 222 -3.62 -15.78 1.39
N GLU A 223 -3.78 -15.45 0.10
CA GLU A 223 -2.88 -15.96 -0.94
C GLU A 223 -1.49 -15.32 -0.81
N THR A 224 -0.47 -16.17 -0.87
CA THR A 224 0.94 -15.77 -0.87
C THR A 224 1.57 -16.07 -2.23
N ILE A 225 2.31 -15.09 -2.74
CA ILE A 225 3.18 -15.26 -3.91
C ILE A 225 4.65 -15.09 -3.52
N GLU A 226 5.53 -15.73 -4.27
CA GLU A 226 6.99 -15.55 -4.16
C GLU A 226 7.51 -14.74 -5.37
N LEU A 227 8.34 -13.73 -5.10
CA LEU A 227 9.06 -12.95 -6.11
C LEU A 227 10.55 -13.25 -6.08
#